data_c1c9765ffb9f16c2dfe09dcbb2baacd9
#
_entry.id   c1c9765ffb9f16c2dfe09dcbb2baacd9
#
_cell.length_a   1.000
_cell.length_b   1.000
_cell.length_c   1.000
_cell.angle_alpha   90.00
_cell.angle_beta   90.00
_cell.angle_gamma   90.00
#
_symmetry.space_group_name_H-M   'P 1'
#
loop_
_entity.id
_entity.type
_entity.pdbx_description
1 polymer ?
#
loop_
_entity_poly.entity_id
_entity_poly.type
_entity_poly.pdbx_seq_one_letter_code
_entity_poly.pdbx_strand_id
1 'polypeptide(L)'
;MKEPTQDRRRPGRARRLVALLGAALVLLVVLAGTNTLRNKAGIAITDDTPAERRALLEPFWRMVGTDAAPSPPVEGAAALLMSGCDGPHDNMDYWGEVLAGAGRPALVVDSHGPRGLGEFDLWRLVCAGQILPGAERAGDVAVALAATRAPRVTLLGASHGGWTVMELMAHLATGDAPPGLTAWPAPPADLARRIDRVVLLYPYCGALNGAKAGDWSAAPPILMVLGSEDRVISTPDCTAMAEALRRRGADIRVMELPGIDHGFDQAERSALSPLRLVPEAREATRRAVLGFLDAGNPR
;
A
#
# COMPACT_ATOMS: atom_id res chain seq x y z
N MET A 1 -58.79 -38.69 29.51
CA MET A 1 -58.09 -38.10 28.40
C MET A 1 -56.67 -37.79 28.88
N LYS A 2 -55.64 -38.52 28.39
CA LYS A 2 -54.22 -38.22 28.71
C LYS A 2 -53.69 -37.36 27.56
N GLU A 3 -53.15 -36.18 27.87
CA GLU A 3 -52.45 -35.33 26.94
C GLU A 3 -51.15 -36.03 26.42
N PRO A 4 -50.82 -35.93 25.13
CA PRO A 4 -49.59 -36.48 24.61
C PRO A 4 -48.40 -35.61 25.09
N THR A 5 -47.52 -36.20 25.89
CA THR A 5 -46.23 -35.60 26.23
C THR A 5 -45.38 -35.45 24.99
N GLN A 6 -45.12 -34.21 24.54
CA GLN A 6 -44.17 -33.90 23.46
C GLN A 6 -42.75 -34.31 23.87
N ASP A 7 -42.28 -35.43 23.34
CA ASP A 7 -40.86 -35.87 23.44
C ASP A 7 -39.97 -34.90 22.67
N ARG A 8 -39.43 -33.87 23.35
CA ARG A 8 -38.42 -32.95 22.83
C ARG A 8 -37.10 -33.70 22.72
N ARG A 9 -36.90 -34.45 21.63
CA ARG A 9 -35.63 -35.09 21.33
C ARG A 9 -34.52 -34.02 21.27
N ARG A 10 -33.57 -34.09 22.22
CA ARG A 10 -32.37 -33.25 22.23
C ARG A 10 -31.60 -33.51 20.95
N PRO A 11 -31.20 -32.45 20.20
CA PRO A 11 -30.44 -32.62 18.96
C PRO A 11 -29.17 -33.40 19.25
N GLY A 12 -28.86 -34.40 18.40
CA GLY A 12 -27.65 -35.22 18.51
C GLY A 12 -26.36 -34.35 18.50
N ARG A 13 -25.30 -34.84 19.11
CA ARG A 13 -24.00 -34.11 19.20
C ARG A 13 -23.53 -33.55 17.85
N ALA A 14 -23.72 -34.30 16.77
CA ALA A 14 -23.37 -33.85 15.42
C ALA A 14 -24.15 -32.60 14.95
N ARG A 15 -25.47 -32.55 15.20
CA ARG A 15 -26.30 -31.38 14.86
C ARG A 15 -25.92 -30.15 15.66
N ARG A 16 -25.54 -30.32 16.94
CA ARG A 16 -25.04 -29.21 17.77
C ARG A 16 -23.71 -28.69 17.27
N LEU A 17 -22.78 -29.59 16.87
CA LEU A 17 -21.49 -29.20 16.33
C LEU A 17 -21.67 -28.42 15.01
N VAL A 18 -22.50 -28.90 14.09
CA VAL A 18 -22.81 -28.20 12.84
C VAL A 18 -23.42 -26.83 13.08
N ALA A 19 -24.35 -26.73 14.04
CA ALA A 19 -24.95 -25.45 14.41
C ALA A 19 -23.93 -24.48 15.00
N LEU A 20 -23.02 -24.94 15.85
CA LEU A 20 -21.94 -24.13 16.42
C LEU A 20 -20.95 -23.66 15.34
N LEU A 21 -20.55 -24.53 14.43
CA LEU A 21 -19.67 -24.16 13.31
C LEU A 21 -20.35 -23.14 12.37
N GLY A 22 -21.64 -23.34 12.10
CA GLY A 22 -22.43 -22.38 11.33
C GLY A 22 -22.52 -21.02 12.00
N ALA A 23 -22.80 -20.99 13.31
CA ALA A 23 -22.84 -19.74 14.07
C ALA A 23 -21.47 -19.04 14.14
N ALA A 24 -20.38 -19.80 14.31
CA ALA A 24 -19.03 -19.27 14.29
C ALA A 24 -18.68 -18.67 12.91
N LEU A 25 -19.04 -19.34 11.83
CA LEU A 25 -18.83 -18.83 10.47
C LEU A 25 -19.60 -17.53 10.23
N VAL A 26 -20.89 -17.48 10.63
CA VAL A 26 -21.70 -16.25 10.52
C VAL A 26 -21.06 -15.11 11.33
N LEU A 27 -20.62 -15.38 12.56
CA LEU A 27 -19.94 -14.38 13.38
C LEU A 27 -18.67 -13.86 12.70
N LEU A 28 -17.84 -14.74 12.15
CA LEU A 28 -16.63 -14.35 11.43
C LEU A 28 -16.94 -13.47 10.21
N VAL A 29 -17.98 -13.80 9.44
CA VAL A 29 -18.41 -13.00 8.29
C VAL A 29 -18.91 -11.62 8.74
N VAL A 30 -19.68 -11.56 9.81
CA VAL A 30 -20.17 -10.28 10.36
C VAL A 30 -19.00 -9.43 10.86
N LEU A 31 -18.06 -10.01 11.61
CA LEU A 31 -16.89 -9.30 12.11
C LEU A 31 -16.01 -8.79 10.95
N ALA A 32 -15.72 -9.63 9.95
CA ALA A 32 -14.95 -9.22 8.77
C ALA A 32 -15.67 -8.10 7.99
N GLY A 33 -16.98 -8.23 7.79
CA GLY A 33 -17.77 -7.21 7.09
C GLY A 33 -17.79 -5.87 7.84
N THR A 34 -18.00 -5.91 9.16
CA THR A 34 -17.96 -4.70 10.00
C THR A 34 -16.59 -4.03 9.96
N ASN A 35 -15.52 -4.83 10.04
CA ASN A 35 -14.15 -4.33 9.97
C ASN A 35 -13.84 -3.72 8.60
N THR A 36 -14.30 -4.34 7.51
CA THR A 36 -14.17 -3.79 6.14
C THR A 36 -14.89 -2.45 6.01
N LEU A 37 -16.10 -2.31 6.56
CA LEU A 37 -16.84 -1.05 6.56
C LEU A 37 -16.14 0.04 7.38
N ARG A 38 -15.58 -0.32 8.53
CA ARG A 38 -14.76 0.56 9.35
C ARG A 38 -13.54 1.08 8.58
N ASN A 39 -12.77 0.16 7.95
CA ASN A 39 -11.59 0.51 7.17
C ASN A 39 -11.95 1.41 5.98
N LYS A 40 -13.08 1.13 5.30
CA LYS A 40 -13.59 1.98 4.23
C LYS A 40 -14.00 3.37 4.72
N ALA A 41 -14.49 3.48 5.94
CA ALA A 41 -14.84 4.76 6.56
C ALA A 41 -13.62 5.53 7.10
N GLY A 42 -12.39 4.99 6.97
CA GLY A 42 -11.17 5.64 7.46
C GLY A 42 -11.09 5.70 9.00
N ILE A 43 -11.76 4.76 9.70
CA ILE A 43 -11.73 4.73 11.16
C ILE A 43 -10.61 3.79 11.61
N ALA A 44 -9.51 4.34 12.13
CA ALA A 44 -8.42 3.57 12.72
C ALA A 44 -8.83 2.98 14.09
N ILE A 45 -8.09 1.95 14.53
CA ILE A 45 -8.28 1.35 15.86
C ILE A 45 -7.52 2.14 16.92
N THR A 46 -6.37 2.68 16.56
CA THR A 46 -5.47 3.45 17.42
C THR A 46 -5.08 4.73 16.73
N ASP A 47 -4.94 5.80 17.51
CA ASP A 47 -4.44 7.07 17.05
C ASP A 47 -3.09 7.35 17.73
N ASP A 48 -2.03 7.46 16.93
CA ASP A 48 -0.70 7.83 17.39
C ASP A 48 -0.44 9.31 17.10
N THR A 49 0.30 9.96 17.96
CA THR A 49 0.94 11.21 17.57
C THR A 49 2.01 10.95 16.50
N PRO A 50 2.37 11.93 15.65
CA PRO A 50 3.45 11.76 14.69
C PRO A 50 4.78 11.34 15.31
N ALA A 51 5.07 11.77 16.54
CA ALA A 51 6.28 11.40 17.27
C ALA A 51 6.26 9.93 17.70
N GLU A 52 5.15 9.45 18.23
CA GLU A 52 4.98 8.04 18.61
C GLU A 52 5.04 7.14 17.38
N ARG A 53 4.37 7.51 16.29
CA ARG A 53 4.41 6.77 15.03
C ARG A 53 5.85 6.73 14.47
N ARG A 54 6.59 7.83 14.53
CA ARG A 54 8.00 7.86 14.14
C ARG A 54 8.84 6.93 14.99
N ALA A 55 8.70 7.00 16.31
CA ALA A 55 9.45 6.14 17.24
C ALA A 55 9.17 4.64 17.01
N LEU A 56 7.95 4.29 16.61
CA LEU A 56 7.57 2.93 16.24
C LEU A 56 8.25 2.47 14.94
N LEU A 57 8.31 3.33 13.92
CA LEU A 57 8.71 2.95 12.56
C LEU A 57 10.21 3.06 12.31
N GLU A 58 10.85 4.11 12.86
CA GLU A 58 12.25 4.48 12.54
C GLU A 58 13.26 3.33 12.74
N PRO A 59 13.15 2.46 13.77
CA PRO A 59 14.06 1.32 13.94
C PRO A 59 13.97 0.28 12.80
N PHE A 60 12.92 0.29 12.02
CA PHE A 60 12.68 -0.64 10.90
C PHE A 60 12.90 0.02 9.53
N TRP A 61 13.23 1.30 9.50
CA TRP A 61 13.56 1.98 8.27
C TRP A 61 14.91 1.51 7.73
N ARG A 62 14.95 1.27 6.43
CA ARG A 62 16.16 0.79 5.78
C ARG A 62 16.51 1.65 4.57
N MET A 63 17.64 2.34 4.64
CA MET A 63 18.19 3.04 3.50
C MET A 63 18.81 2.05 2.52
N VAL A 64 18.55 2.25 1.24
CA VAL A 64 19.15 1.50 0.14
C VAL A 64 20.10 2.43 -0.61
N GLY A 65 21.36 1.98 -0.71
CA GLY A 65 22.41 2.63 -1.48
C GLY A 65 22.77 1.83 -2.73
N THR A 66 23.86 2.21 -3.34
CA THR A 66 24.50 1.44 -4.41
C THR A 66 25.88 0.96 -3.94
N ASP A 67 26.46 -0.02 -4.63
CA ASP A 67 27.85 -0.45 -4.40
C ASP A 67 28.86 0.71 -4.57
N ALA A 68 28.51 1.71 -5.38
CA ALA A 68 29.33 2.88 -5.66
C ALA A 68 29.20 4.01 -4.62
N ALA A 69 28.12 4.00 -3.82
CA ALA A 69 27.85 5.03 -2.83
C ALA A 69 27.16 4.42 -1.59
N PRO A 70 27.77 4.53 -0.39
CA PRO A 70 27.13 4.06 0.83
C PRO A 70 25.81 4.79 1.06
N SER A 71 24.87 4.10 1.72
CA SER A 71 23.58 4.68 2.06
C SER A 71 23.75 5.92 2.94
N PRO A 72 23.18 7.07 2.57
CA PRO A 72 23.18 8.25 3.43
C PRO A 72 22.28 8.01 4.65
N PRO A 73 22.31 8.89 5.67
CA PRO A 73 21.32 8.87 6.74
C PRO A 73 19.90 9.14 6.19
N VAL A 74 18.88 8.78 6.97
CA VAL A 74 17.45 8.90 6.58
C VAL A 74 17.09 10.30 6.08
N GLU A 75 17.68 11.33 6.65
CA GLU A 75 17.48 12.72 6.23
C GLU A 75 17.87 12.98 4.78
N GLY A 76 18.78 12.20 4.24
CA GLY A 76 19.23 12.27 2.83
C GLY A 76 18.36 11.50 1.85
N ALA A 77 17.31 10.79 2.32
CA ALA A 77 16.43 10.05 1.43
C ALA A 77 15.68 10.99 0.46
N ALA A 78 15.80 10.71 -0.82
CA ALA A 78 15.10 11.40 -1.91
C ALA A 78 14.09 10.50 -2.63
N ALA A 79 13.90 9.27 -2.14
CA ALA A 79 12.82 8.38 -2.53
C ALA A 79 12.31 7.61 -1.31
N LEU A 80 10.98 7.37 -1.26
CA LEU A 80 10.33 6.51 -0.27
C LEU A 80 9.68 5.34 -0.98
N LEU A 81 9.95 4.13 -0.52
CA LEU A 81 9.47 2.88 -1.10
C LEU A 81 8.50 2.18 -0.15
N MET A 82 7.33 1.83 -0.65
CA MET A 82 6.29 1.11 0.08
C MET A 82 6.03 -0.24 -0.58
N SER A 83 6.26 -1.30 0.19
CA SER A 83 6.06 -2.69 -0.22
C SER A 83 4.59 -3.07 -0.40
N GLY A 84 4.34 -4.21 -1.01
CA GLY A 84 3.07 -4.89 -1.04
C GLY A 84 2.52 -5.22 0.36
N CYS A 85 1.42 -5.96 0.39
CA CYS A 85 0.79 -6.36 1.64
C CYS A 85 1.55 -7.46 2.40
N ASP A 86 2.46 -8.12 1.72
CA ASP A 86 3.32 -9.21 2.23
C ASP A 86 4.63 -8.70 2.87
N GLY A 87 4.84 -7.39 2.91
CA GLY A 87 6.02 -6.78 3.53
C GLY A 87 7.14 -6.46 2.53
N PRO A 88 8.25 -5.87 3.01
CA PRO A 88 9.41 -5.60 2.17
C PRO A 88 10.14 -6.90 1.76
N HIS A 89 10.40 -7.05 0.48
CA HIS A 89 11.13 -8.14 -0.15
C HIS A 89 12.22 -7.60 -1.09
N ASP A 90 12.86 -8.49 -1.86
CA ASP A 90 13.94 -8.18 -2.82
C ASP A 90 13.57 -7.13 -3.86
N ASN A 91 12.28 -7.00 -4.20
CA ASN A 91 11.83 -5.97 -5.12
C ASN A 91 12.02 -4.55 -4.55
N MET A 92 11.89 -4.37 -3.23
CA MET A 92 12.15 -3.07 -2.61
C MET A 92 13.64 -2.72 -2.65
N ASP A 93 14.52 -3.70 -2.51
CA ASP A 93 15.96 -3.51 -2.69
C ASP A 93 16.29 -3.16 -4.13
N TYR A 94 15.77 -3.93 -5.08
CA TYR A 94 15.95 -3.66 -6.51
C TYR A 94 15.52 -2.24 -6.90
N TRP A 95 14.33 -1.80 -6.50
CA TRP A 95 13.86 -0.44 -6.80
C TRP A 95 14.64 0.63 -6.02
N GLY A 96 15.07 0.31 -4.82
CA GLY A 96 15.94 1.17 -4.02
C GLY A 96 17.26 1.45 -4.73
N GLU A 97 17.92 0.42 -5.25
CA GLU A 97 19.16 0.52 -6.02
C GLU A 97 18.96 1.29 -7.33
N VAL A 98 17.87 1.02 -8.06
CA VAL A 98 17.51 1.74 -9.29
C VAL A 98 17.35 3.23 -9.03
N LEU A 99 16.64 3.62 -7.97
CA LEU A 99 16.41 5.02 -7.62
C LEU A 99 17.69 5.68 -7.08
N ALA A 100 18.45 4.98 -6.25
CA ALA A 100 19.74 5.47 -5.76
C ALA A 100 20.73 5.71 -6.89
N GLY A 101 20.78 4.78 -7.85
CA GLY A 101 21.59 4.93 -9.09
C GLY A 101 21.15 6.11 -9.96
N ALA A 102 19.91 6.54 -9.87
CA ALA A 102 19.36 7.73 -10.50
C ALA A 102 19.55 9.02 -9.64
N GLY A 103 20.40 8.96 -8.61
CA GLY A 103 20.67 10.09 -7.72
C GLY A 103 19.56 10.37 -6.69
N ARG A 104 18.71 9.38 -6.41
CA ARG A 104 17.62 9.45 -5.44
C ARG A 104 17.79 8.37 -4.38
N PRO A 105 18.64 8.59 -3.35
CA PRO A 105 18.81 7.64 -2.26
C PRO A 105 17.46 7.25 -1.68
N ALA A 106 17.24 5.95 -1.52
CA ALA A 106 15.91 5.41 -1.25
C ALA A 106 15.79 4.89 0.18
N LEU A 107 14.66 5.20 0.82
CA LEU A 107 14.25 4.69 2.11
C LEU A 107 13.11 3.68 1.91
N VAL A 108 13.32 2.44 2.32
CA VAL A 108 12.25 1.45 2.45
C VAL A 108 11.51 1.71 3.76
N VAL A 109 10.22 2.04 3.64
CA VAL A 109 9.32 2.30 4.78
C VAL A 109 8.60 0.99 5.12
N ASP A 110 9.11 0.29 6.15
CA ASP A 110 8.45 -0.92 6.64
C ASP A 110 7.33 -0.56 7.61
N SER A 111 6.10 -0.86 7.22
CA SER A 111 4.90 -0.70 8.06
C SER A 111 4.52 -1.97 8.83
N HIS A 112 5.09 -3.11 8.49
CA HIS A 112 4.68 -4.44 8.95
C HIS A 112 5.51 -4.91 10.15
N GLY A 113 6.83 -4.88 10.02
CA GLY A 113 7.78 -5.28 11.06
C GLY A 113 7.54 -4.57 12.39
N PRO A 114 7.36 -3.22 12.42
CA PRO A 114 7.07 -2.47 13.65
C PRO A 114 5.83 -2.95 14.39
N ARG A 115 4.85 -3.53 13.67
CA ARG A 115 3.59 -4.02 14.23
C ARG A 115 3.62 -5.52 14.57
N GLY A 116 4.79 -6.17 14.42
CA GLY A 116 4.98 -7.58 14.71
C GLY A 116 4.15 -8.51 13.83
N LEU A 117 3.77 -8.05 12.61
CA LEU A 117 2.95 -8.84 11.69
C LEU A 117 3.79 -9.93 11.04
N GLY A 118 3.47 -11.18 11.33
CA GLY A 118 4.08 -12.36 10.73
C GLY A 118 3.45 -12.71 9.38
N GLU A 119 4.06 -13.65 8.64
CA GLU A 119 3.61 -14.07 7.30
C GLU A 119 2.12 -14.44 7.25
N PHE A 120 1.59 -15.11 8.28
CA PHE A 120 0.20 -15.47 8.38
C PHE A 120 -0.73 -14.24 8.46
N ASP A 121 -0.35 -13.22 9.25
CA ASP A 121 -1.13 -12.00 9.41
C ASP A 121 -1.11 -11.16 8.14
N LEU A 122 0.04 -11.12 7.46
CA LEU A 122 0.20 -10.42 6.20
C LEU A 122 -0.77 -10.94 5.15
N TRP A 123 -0.73 -12.24 4.86
CA TRP A 123 -1.57 -12.84 3.82
C TRP A 123 -3.07 -12.85 4.15
N ARG A 124 -3.44 -13.09 5.41
CA ARG A 124 -4.85 -13.25 5.80
C ARG A 124 -5.53 -11.96 6.22
N LEU A 125 -4.77 -11.01 6.74
CA LEU A 125 -5.34 -9.80 7.31
C LEU A 125 -4.97 -8.56 6.51
N VAL A 126 -3.68 -8.34 6.21
CA VAL A 126 -3.24 -7.15 5.47
C VAL A 126 -3.66 -7.24 4.00
N CYS A 127 -3.32 -8.35 3.31
CA CYS A 127 -3.70 -8.54 1.90
C CYS A 127 -5.22 -8.60 1.70
N ALA A 128 -5.97 -9.07 2.71
CA ALA A 128 -7.43 -9.05 2.69
C ALA A 128 -8.03 -7.70 3.10
N GLY A 129 -7.22 -6.67 3.38
CA GLY A 129 -7.66 -5.33 3.78
C GLY A 129 -8.35 -5.28 5.14
N GLN A 130 -8.11 -6.27 6.03
CA GLN A 130 -8.73 -6.34 7.36
C GLN A 130 -7.99 -5.52 8.40
N ILE A 131 -6.67 -5.44 8.31
CA ILE A 131 -5.82 -4.60 9.15
C ILE A 131 -4.89 -3.78 8.27
N LEU A 132 -4.38 -2.69 8.82
CA LEU A 132 -3.40 -1.81 8.19
C LEU A 132 -3.81 -1.40 6.75
N PRO A 133 -5.02 -0.85 6.54
CA PRO A 133 -5.47 -0.40 5.22
C PRO A 133 -4.53 0.68 4.66
N GLY A 134 -4.56 0.87 3.34
CA GLY A 134 -3.70 1.86 2.68
C GLY A 134 -3.80 3.26 3.24
N ALA A 135 -5.00 3.68 3.66
CA ALA A 135 -5.22 4.98 4.30
C ALA A 135 -4.48 5.10 5.65
N GLU A 136 -4.45 4.05 6.48
CA GLU A 136 -3.69 4.05 7.73
C GLU A 136 -2.18 4.05 7.47
N ARG A 137 -1.70 3.23 6.50
CA ARG A 137 -0.30 3.24 6.07
C ARG A 137 0.15 4.56 5.48
N ALA A 138 -0.75 5.37 4.93
CA ALA A 138 -0.44 6.72 4.45
C ALA A 138 0.16 7.60 5.56
N GLY A 139 -0.25 7.38 6.82
CA GLY A 139 0.35 8.01 7.99
C GLY A 139 1.82 7.63 8.19
N ASP A 140 2.19 6.39 7.92
CA ASP A 140 3.58 5.92 8.02
C ASP A 140 4.46 6.65 6.99
N VAL A 141 3.95 6.81 5.77
CA VAL A 141 4.66 7.53 4.69
C VAL A 141 4.75 9.02 5.00
N ALA A 142 3.70 9.64 5.55
CA ALA A 142 3.72 11.04 5.96
C ALA A 142 4.82 11.31 7.00
N VAL A 143 4.95 10.42 7.99
CA VAL A 143 5.99 10.51 9.04
C VAL A 143 7.39 10.30 8.44
N ALA A 144 7.57 9.34 7.55
CA ALA A 144 8.83 9.11 6.86
C ALA A 144 9.21 10.32 5.98
N LEU A 145 8.25 10.88 5.24
CA LEU A 145 8.46 12.07 4.41
C LEU A 145 8.89 13.28 5.25
N ALA A 146 8.29 13.47 6.42
CA ALA A 146 8.67 14.56 7.34
C ALA A 146 10.08 14.35 7.94
N ALA A 147 10.55 13.10 8.06
CA ALA A 147 11.88 12.78 8.58
C ALA A 147 13.00 13.07 7.55
N THR A 148 12.70 13.06 6.24
CA THR A 148 13.67 13.40 5.21
C THR A 148 13.82 14.91 5.05
N ARG A 149 14.96 15.37 4.52
CA ARG A 149 15.25 16.78 4.22
C ARG A 149 15.43 17.07 2.73
N ALA A 150 15.36 16.03 1.88
CA ALA A 150 15.48 16.22 0.45
C ALA A 150 14.38 17.18 -0.06
N PRO A 151 14.73 18.17 -0.90
CA PRO A 151 13.74 19.14 -1.40
C PRO A 151 12.77 18.52 -2.40
N ARG A 152 13.15 17.40 -3.02
CA ARG A 152 12.34 16.62 -3.94
C ARG A 152 12.41 15.15 -3.56
N VAL A 153 11.24 14.52 -3.43
CA VAL A 153 11.09 13.12 -3.00
C VAL A 153 10.20 12.37 -3.98
N THR A 154 10.70 11.26 -4.48
CA THR A 154 9.89 10.31 -5.27
C THR A 154 9.19 9.34 -4.33
N LEU A 155 7.90 9.10 -4.55
CA LEU A 155 7.17 8.02 -3.90
C LEU A 155 7.06 6.83 -4.86
N LEU A 156 7.44 5.63 -4.43
CA LEU A 156 7.23 4.40 -5.19
C LEU A 156 6.46 3.42 -4.31
N GLY A 157 5.33 2.95 -4.79
CA GLY A 157 4.51 1.96 -4.09
C GLY A 157 4.13 0.78 -4.96
N ALA A 158 4.34 -0.45 -4.46
CA ALA A 158 3.96 -1.68 -5.12
C ALA A 158 2.68 -2.25 -4.49
N SER A 159 1.70 -2.68 -5.30
CA SER A 159 0.48 -3.34 -4.84
C SER A 159 -0.24 -2.53 -3.75
N HIS A 160 -0.32 -3.05 -2.54
CA HIS A 160 -0.84 -2.37 -1.35
C HIS A 160 -0.08 -1.07 -1.04
N GLY A 161 1.24 -1.03 -1.27
CA GLY A 161 2.03 0.19 -1.15
C GLY A 161 1.63 1.25 -2.16
N GLY A 162 1.22 0.85 -3.37
CA GLY A 162 0.64 1.75 -4.37
C GLY A 162 -0.69 2.35 -3.90
N TRP A 163 -1.56 1.54 -3.28
CA TRP A 163 -2.76 2.05 -2.59
C TRP A 163 -2.40 3.07 -1.51
N THR A 164 -1.41 2.74 -0.68
CA THR A 164 -0.90 3.63 0.38
C THR A 164 -0.49 5.01 -0.15
N VAL A 165 0.26 5.03 -1.26
CA VAL A 165 0.68 6.28 -1.90
C VAL A 165 -0.50 7.08 -2.42
N MET A 166 -1.45 6.43 -3.07
CA MET A 166 -2.67 7.10 -3.57
C MET A 166 -3.48 7.72 -2.43
N GLU A 167 -3.64 7.02 -1.29
CA GLU A 167 -4.33 7.55 -0.11
C GLU A 167 -3.57 8.74 0.49
N LEU A 168 -2.23 8.67 0.58
CA LEU A 168 -1.44 9.81 1.03
C LEU A 168 -1.70 11.04 0.16
N MET A 169 -1.68 10.89 -1.17
CA MET A 169 -1.94 12.00 -2.09
C MET A 169 -3.34 12.59 -1.89
N ALA A 170 -4.36 11.75 -1.67
CA ALA A 170 -5.72 12.20 -1.40
C ALA A 170 -5.81 12.96 -0.08
N HIS A 171 -5.18 12.47 0.99
CA HIS A 171 -5.11 13.14 2.29
C HIS A 171 -4.36 14.47 2.24
N LEU A 172 -3.26 14.53 1.48
CA LEU A 172 -2.54 15.80 1.26
C LEU A 172 -3.40 16.83 0.52
N ALA A 173 -4.24 16.39 -0.42
CA ALA A 173 -5.13 17.26 -1.18
C ALA A 173 -6.28 17.82 -0.32
N THR A 174 -6.83 17.03 0.62
CA THR A 174 -7.90 17.47 1.52
C THR A 174 -7.36 18.22 2.75
N GLY A 175 -6.12 17.97 3.14
CA GLY A 175 -5.52 18.48 4.38
C GLY A 175 -5.88 17.68 5.63
N ASP A 176 -6.74 16.66 5.52
CA ASP A 176 -7.11 15.78 6.63
C ASP A 176 -5.96 14.80 6.93
N ALA A 177 -5.60 14.66 8.20
CA ALA A 177 -4.58 13.69 8.59
C ALA A 177 -5.02 12.26 8.26
N PRO A 178 -4.08 11.39 7.80
CA PRO A 178 -4.38 9.99 7.58
C PRO A 178 -4.93 9.31 8.83
N PRO A 179 -5.87 8.36 8.70
CA PRO A 179 -6.39 7.57 9.82
C PRO A 179 -5.26 6.96 10.67
N GLY A 180 -5.43 7.00 11.99
CA GLY A 180 -4.42 6.51 12.93
C GLY A 180 -3.31 7.52 13.26
N LEU A 181 -3.36 8.74 12.70
CA LEU A 181 -2.56 9.87 13.16
C LEU A 181 -3.46 10.95 13.76
N THR A 182 -3.07 11.45 14.95
CA THR A 182 -3.76 12.56 15.63
C THR A 182 -3.58 13.90 14.91
N ALA A 183 -2.50 14.05 14.13
CA ALA A 183 -2.17 15.26 13.37
C ALA A 183 -1.16 14.94 12.26
N TRP A 184 -0.98 15.86 11.32
CA TRP A 184 0.13 15.82 10.37
C TRP A 184 1.49 16.02 11.07
N PRO A 185 2.56 15.30 10.63
CA PRO A 185 3.91 15.48 11.18
C PRO A 185 4.56 16.82 10.78
N ALA A 186 4.05 17.47 9.75
CA ALA A 186 4.41 18.80 9.27
C ALA A 186 3.22 19.36 8.46
N PRO A 187 3.15 20.65 8.13
CA PRO A 187 2.06 21.19 7.32
C PRO A 187 1.86 20.38 6.02
N PRO A 188 0.65 19.89 5.71
CA PRO A 188 0.43 19.03 4.57
C PRO A 188 0.84 19.66 3.23
N ALA A 189 0.65 20.95 3.06
CA ALA A 189 1.11 21.68 1.89
C ALA A 189 2.64 21.68 1.73
N ASP A 190 3.40 21.66 2.84
CA ASP A 190 4.85 21.58 2.81
C ASP A 190 5.33 20.19 2.41
N LEU A 191 4.66 19.16 2.93
CA LEU A 191 4.91 17.77 2.52
C LEU A 191 4.58 17.55 1.05
N ALA A 192 3.43 18.02 0.58
CA ALA A 192 2.98 17.88 -0.80
C ALA A 192 3.96 18.51 -1.79
N ARG A 193 4.46 19.74 -1.50
CA ARG A 193 5.41 20.43 -2.39
C ARG A 193 6.73 19.71 -2.59
N ARG A 194 7.10 18.81 -1.67
CA ARG A 194 8.34 18.03 -1.75
C ARG A 194 8.20 16.77 -2.60
N ILE A 195 6.98 16.30 -2.83
CA ILE A 195 6.74 15.12 -3.67
C ILE A 195 6.81 15.56 -5.14
N ASP A 196 7.82 15.11 -5.86
CA ASP A 196 8.04 15.53 -7.26
C ASP A 196 7.63 14.47 -8.29
N ARG A 197 7.56 13.20 -7.88
CA ARG A 197 7.17 12.06 -8.73
C ARG A 197 6.48 10.98 -7.90
N VAL A 198 5.51 10.32 -8.55
CA VAL A 198 4.85 9.14 -7.99
C VAL A 198 4.95 7.99 -8.98
N VAL A 199 5.41 6.83 -8.51
CA VAL A 199 5.46 5.57 -9.27
C VAL A 199 4.56 4.56 -8.57
N LEU A 200 3.59 4.02 -9.29
CA LEU A 200 2.65 3.03 -8.80
C LEU A 200 2.84 1.74 -9.59
N LEU A 201 3.31 0.70 -8.95
CA LEU A 201 3.50 -0.63 -9.54
C LEU A 201 2.31 -1.51 -9.17
N TYR A 202 1.53 -1.91 -10.16
CA TYR A 202 0.33 -2.76 -9.99
C TYR A 202 -0.46 -2.45 -8.71
N PRO A 203 -0.86 -1.16 -8.50
CA PRO A 203 -1.46 -0.71 -7.24
C PRO A 203 -2.83 -1.35 -7.01
N TYR A 204 -3.25 -1.52 -5.74
CA TYR A 204 -4.63 -1.89 -5.45
C TYR A 204 -5.58 -0.71 -5.70
N CYS A 205 -6.54 -0.90 -6.62
CA CYS A 205 -7.52 0.11 -7.02
C CYS A 205 -8.97 -0.25 -6.65
N GLY A 206 -9.14 -1.26 -5.79
CA GLY A 206 -10.45 -1.80 -5.45
C GLY A 206 -11.28 -0.92 -4.53
N ALA A 207 -12.36 -1.49 -3.98
CA ALA A 207 -13.42 -0.77 -3.27
C ALA A 207 -12.96 -0.10 -1.96
N LEU A 208 -11.87 -0.56 -1.35
CA LEU A 208 -11.31 0.04 -0.13
C LEU A 208 -10.43 1.26 -0.42
N ASN A 209 -10.00 1.48 -1.68
CA ASN A 209 -9.18 2.62 -2.05
C ASN A 209 -10.05 3.88 -2.18
N GLY A 210 -9.91 4.78 -1.20
CA GLY A 210 -10.65 6.04 -1.10
C GLY A 210 -10.09 7.17 -1.97
N ALA A 211 -8.92 7.01 -2.56
CA ALA A 211 -8.20 8.06 -3.28
C ALA A 211 -8.93 8.63 -4.52
N LYS A 212 -10.02 7.99 -4.97
CA LYS A 212 -10.89 8.52 -6.04
C LYS A 212 -11.54 9.86 -5.70
N ALA A 213 -11.68 10.18 -4.40
CA ALA A 213 -12.18 11.46 -3.93
C ALA A 213 -11.06 12.50 -3.90
N GLY A 214 -11.39 13.75 -4.05
CA GLY A 214 -10.45 14.85 -3.93
C GLY A 214 -10.04 15.51 -5.25
N ASP A 215 -9.34 16.61 -5.14
CA ASP A 215 -8.73 17.35 -6.24
C ASP A 215 -7.28 16.86 -6.44
N TRP A 216 -6.96 16.48 -7.66
CA TRP A 216 -5.64 15.96 -8.03
C TRP A 216 -4.86 16.92 -8.94
N SER A 217 -5.37 18.14 -9.13
CA SER A 217 -4.76 19.14 -10.02
C SER A 217 -3.37 19.59 -9.56
N ALA A 218 -3.12 19.56 -8.25
CA ALA A 218 -1.82 19.89 -7.65
C ALA A 218 -0.93 18.66 -7.42
N ALA A 219 -1.38 17.45 -7.78
CA ALA A 219 -0.57 16.24 -7.63
C ALA A 219 0.65 16.27 -8.58
N PRO A 220 1.80 15.72 -8.13
CA PRO A 220 2.95 15.56 -9.02
C PRO A 220 2.62 14.57 -10.14
N PRO A 221 3.40 14.56 -11.24
CA PRO A 221 3.25 13.55 -12.28
C PRO A 221 3.31 12.13 -11.72
N ILE A 222 2.46 11.23 -12.25
CA ILE A 222 2.29 9.85 -11.80
C ILE A 222 2.57 8.90 -12.97
N LEU A 223 3.38 7.87 -12.72
CA LEU A 223 3.52 6.70 -13.59
C LEU A 223 2.83 5.50 -12.90
N MET A 224 1.84 4.93 -13.54
CA MET A 224 1.18 3.70 -13.11
C MET A 224 1.52 2.56 -14.07
N VAL A 225 2.10 1.48 -13.56
CA VAL A 225 2.46 0.28 -14.33
C VAL A 225 1.55 -0.86 -13.93
N LEU A 226 0.90 -1.49 -14.90
CA LEU A 226 -0.08 -2.55 -14.72
C LEU A 226 0.30 -3.79 -15.53
N GLY A 227 0.01 -4.98 -15.02
CA GLY A 227 0.02 -6.20 -15.80
C GLY A 227 -1.36 -6.43 -16.44
N SER A 228 -1.42 -6.80 -17.73
CA SER A 228 -2.72 -7.02 -18.40
C SER A 228 -3.44 -8.29 -17.94
N GLU A 229 -2.72 -9.25 -17.36
CA GLU A 229 -3.25 -10.51 -16.85
C GLU A 229 -3.15 -10.63 -15.32
N ASP A 230 -3.17 -9.48 -14.63
CA ASP A 230 -3.10 -9.44 -13.17
C ASP A 230 -4.29 -10.17 -12.54
N ARG A 231 -3.99 -11.22 -11.74
CA ARG A 231 -4.98 -12.09 -11.09
C ARG A 231 -5.20 -11.74 -9.62
N VAL A 232 -4.44 -10.80 -9.08
CA VAL A 232 -4.52 -10.36 -7.69
C VAL A 232 -5.33 -9.08 -7.57
N ILE A 233 -5.08 -8.13 -8.49
CA ILE A 233 -5.84 -6.88 -8.57
C ILE A 233 -6.57 -6.80 -9.92
N SER A 234 -7.59 -5.98 -9.98
CA SER A 234 -8.33 -5.74 -11.24
C SER A 234 -7.64 -4.65 -12.05
N THR A 235 -6.95 -5.02 -13.14
CA THR A 235 -6.38 -4.06 -14.10
C THR A 235 -7.44 -3.10 -14.67
N PRO A 236 -8.66 -3.54 -15.06
CA PRO A 236 -9.73 -2.63 -15.45
C PRO A 236 -10.10 -1.60 -14.38
N ASP A 237 -10.11 -1.98 -13.09
CA ASP A 237 -10.41 -1.03 -12.00
C ASP A 237 -9.31 0.02 -11.87
N CYS A 238 -8.03 -0.37 -12.05
CA CYS A 238 -6.92 0.56 -12.02
C CYS A 238 -6.91 1.51 -13.23
N THR A 239 -7.25 1.02 -14.40
CA THR A 239 -7.43 1.86 -15.59
C THR A 239 -8.57 2.86 -15.39
N ALA A 240 -9.71 2.40 -14.89
CA ALA A 240 -10.86 3.27 -14.57
C ALA A 240 -10.50 4.30 -13.48
N MET A 241 -9.70 3.90 -12.49
CA MET A 241 -9.19 4.82 -11.46
C MET A 241 -8.27 5.89 -12.07
N ALA A 242 -7.30 5.49 -12.89
CA ALA A 242 -6.42 6.45 -13.57
C ALA A 242 -7.20 7.47 -14.39
N GLU A 243 -8.24 7.04 -15.11
CA GLU A 243 -9.12 7.94 -15.84
C GLU A 243 -9.93 8.88 -14.92
N ALA A 244 -10.40 8.36 -13.77
CA ALA A 244 -11.11 9.17 -12.79
C ALA A 244 -10.19 10.25 -12.19
N LEU A 245 -8.93 9.91 -11.91
CA LEU A 245 -7.92 10.86 -11.41
C LEU A 245 -7.55 11.90 -12.47
N ARG A 246 -7.40 11.51 -13.75
CA ARG A 246 -7.18 12.45 -14.86
C ARG A 246 -8.31 13.48 -14.97
N ARG A 247 -9.58 13.04 -14.84
CA ARG A 247 -10.72 13.97 -14.84
C ARG A 247 -10.71 14.95 -13.66
N ARG A 248 -9.94 14.64 -12.62
CA ARG A 248 -9.71 15.50 -11.45
C ARG A 248 -8.39 16.27 -11.50
N GLY A 249 -7.76 16.31 -12.67
CA GLY A 249 -6.58 17.10 -12.94
C GLY A 249 -5.23 16.38 -12.77
N ALA A 250 -5.20 15.10 -12.42
CA ALA A 250 -3.93 14.38 -12.28
C ALA A 250 -3.20 14.22 -13.62
N ASP A 251 -1.89 14.50 -13.66
CA ASP A 251 -0.98 14.06 -14.73
C ASP A 251 -0.57 12.61 -14.45
N ILE A 252 -1.37 11.66 -14.94
CA ILE A 252 -1.10 10.23 -14.74
C ILE A 252 -0.91 9.51 -16.08
N ARG A 253 0.24 8.84 -16.21
CA ARG A 253 0.56 7.96 -17.34
C ARG A 253 0.36 6.52 -16.90
N VAL A 254 -0.30 5.73 -17.75
CA VAL A 254 -0.47 4.29 -17.52
C VAL A 254 0.37 3.54 -18.55
N MET A 255 1.19 2.62 -18.06
CA MET A 255 1.92 1.63 -18.85
C MET A 255 1.33 0.26 -18.54
N GLU A 256 0.74 -0.38 -19.54
CA GLU A 256 0.25 -1.75 -19.42
C GLU A 256 1.25 -2.72 -20.06
N LEU A 257 1.58 -3.79 -19.32
CA LEU A 257 2.51 -4.84 -19.73
C LEU A 257 1.69 -6.04 -20.22
N PRO A 258 1.70 -6.35 -21.53
CA PRO A 258 0.90 -7.44 -22.09
C PRO A 258 1.31 -8.80 -21.54
N GLY A 259 0.34 -9.63 -21.13
CA GLY A 259 0.56 -11.00 -20.65
C GLY A 259 1.23 -11.11 -19.28
N ILE A 260 1.35 -9.99 -18.55
CA ILE A 260 2.05 -9.95 -17.26
C ILE A 260 1.05 -10.00 -16.11
N ASP A 261 1.36 -10.82 -15.10
CA ASP A 261 0.60 -10.97 -13.87
C ASP A 261 1.16 -10.05 -12.76
N HIS A 262 0.56 -10.10 -11.56
CA HIS A 262 0.92 -9.32 -10.39
C HIS A 262 2.34 -9.59 -9.88
N GLY A 263 2.99 -8.59 -9.28
CA GLY A 263 4.26 -8.76 -8.55
C GLY A 263 5.39 -9.29 -9.43
N PHE A 264 5.42 -8.95 -10.70
CA PHE A 264 6.36 -9.42 -11.71
C PHE A 264 7.83 -9.06 -11.45
N ASP A 265 8.09 -8.21 -10.49
CA ASP A 265 9.41 -7.68 -10.11
C ASP A 265 9.99 -8.32 -8.83
N GLN A 266 9.24 -9.21 -8.17
CA GLN A 266 9.59 -9.85 -6.90
C GLN A 266 10.01 -11.31 -7.12
N ALA A 267 11.23 -11.68 -6.68
CA ALA A 267 11.73 -13.04 -6.70
C ALA A 267 11.47 -13.77 -5.37
N GLU A 268 11.68 -13.07 -4.24
CA GLU A 268 11.39 -13.59 -2.92
C GLU A 268 9.89 -13.64 -2.69
N ARG A 269 9.41 -14.81 -2.27
CA ARG A 269 7.98 -15.04 -2.05
C ARG A 269 7.76 -16.17 -1.06
N SER A 270 6.63 -16.14 -0.38
CA SER A 270 6.21 -17.30 0.41
C SER A 270 5.94 -18.52 -0.48
N ALA A 271 5.99 -19.73 0.11
CA ALA A 271 5.77 -20.98 -0.62
C ALA A 271 4.39 -21.06 -1.30
N LEU A 272 3.41 -20.33 -0.79
CA LEU A 272 2.02 -20.29 -1.30
C LEU A 272 1.73 -19.09 -2.20
N SER A 273 2.70 -18.20 -2.40
CA SER A 273 2.52 -17.00 -3.23
C SER A 273 2.42 -17.37 -4.72
N PRO A 274 1.43 -16.86 -5.46
CA PRO A 274 1.32 -17.04 -6.91
C PRO A 274 2.28 -16.14 -7.69
N LEU A 275 2.93 -15.18 -7.05
CA LEU A 275 3.79 -14.19 -7.69
C LEU A 275 4.94 -14.86 -8.44
N ARG A 276 5.36 -14.26 -9.55
CA ARG A 276 6.49 -14.74 -10.37
C ARG A 276 7.30 -13.57 -10.87
N LEU A 277 8.60 -13.61 -10.61
CA LEU A 277 9.53 -12.71 -11.26
C LEU A 277 9.50 -12.93 -12.78
N VAL A 278 9.32 -11.82 -13.52
CA VAL A 278 9.45 -11.77 -14.98
C VAL A 278 10.52 -10.73 -15.31
N PRO A 279 11.79 -11.16 -15.53
CA PRO A 279 12.91 -10.24 -15.69
C PRO A 279 12.72 -9.20 -16.79
N GLU A 280 12.09 -9.60 -17.90
CA GLU A 280 11.84 -8.71 -19.06
C GLU A 280 10.85 -7.61 -18.71
N ALA A 281 9.79 -7.95 -17.94
CA ALA A 281 8.79 -6.99 -17.46
C ALA A 281 9.41 -6.02 -16.44
N ARG A 282 10.21 -6.56 -15.49
CA ARG A 282 10.95 -5.75 -14.52
C ARG A 282 11.91 -4.77 -15.21
N GLU A 283 12.64 -5.23 -16.23
CA GLU A 283 13.57 -4.37 -16.98
C GLU A 283 12.83 -3.33 -17.85
N ALA A 284 11.72 -3.68 -18.49
CA ALA A 284 10.88 -2.74 -19.20
C ALA A 284 10.34 -1.64 -18.28
N THR A 285 9.88 -2.04 -17.09
CA THR A 285 9.43 -1.12 -16.04
C THR A 285 10.57 -0.22 -15.55
N ARG A 286 11.76 -0.78 -15.32
CA ARG A 286 12.94 0.01 -14.93
C ARG A 286 13.23 1.12 -15.93
N ARG A 287 13.26 0.82 -17.22
CA ARG A 287 13.47 1.84 -18.27
C ARG A 287 12.38 2.90 -18.25
N ALA A 288 11.12 2.51 -18.08
CA ALA A 288 10.01 3.45 -18.01
C ALA A 288 10.11 4.36 -16.78
N VAL A 289 10.45 3.82 -15.62
CA VAL A 289 10.65 4.59 -14.37
C VAL A 289 11.80 5.58 -14.55
N LEU A 290 12.96 5.15 -15.04
CA LEU A 290 14.11 6.05 -15.26
C LEU A 290 13.76 7.17 -16.25
N GLY A 291 13.16 6.84 -17.40
CA GLY A 291 12.73 7.85 -18.38
C GLY A 291 11.67 8.81 -17.81
N PHE A 292 10.80 8.34 -16.91
CA PHE A 292 9.81 9.18 -16.24
C PHE A 292 10.46 10.15 -15.23
N LEU A 293 11.50 9.71 -14.51
CA LEU A 293 12.27 10.56 -13.60
C LEU A 293 13.03 11.65 -14.34
N ASP A 294 13.62 11.32 -15.48
CA ASP A 294 14.42 12.25 -16.30
C ASP A 294 13.56 13.33 -16.98
N ALA A 295 12.31 13.00 -17.34
CA ALA A 295 11.40 13.90 -18.08
C ALA A 295 11.05 15.21 -17.34
N GLY A 296 11.44 15.36 -16.08
CA GLY A 296 11.19 16.55 -15.26
C GLY A 296 12.46 17.26 -14.79
N ASN A 297 13.61 16.83 -15.21
CA ASN A 297 14.86 17.53 -14.93
C ASN A 297 15.12 18.52 -16.09
N PRO A 298 15.04 19.84 -15.89
CA PRO A 298 15.54 20.77 -16.90
C PRO A 298 17.04 20.50 -17.07
N ARG A 299 17.45 20.17 -18.32
CA ARG A 299 18.86 20.07 -18.72
C ARG A 299 19.55 21.41 -18.60
#